data_eb658737f15c18bbd7d51e07fca90bcb
#
_entry.id   eb658737f15c18bbd7d51e07fca90bcb
#
_cell.length_a   1.000
_cell.length_b   1.000
_cell.length_c   1.000
_cell.angle_alpha   90.00
_cell.angle_beta   90.00
_cell.angle_gamma   90.00
#
_symmetry.space_group_name_H-M   'P 1'
#
loop_
_entity.id
_entity.type
_entity.pdbx_description
1 polymer ?
#
loop_
_entity_poly.entity_id
_entity_poly.type
_entity_poly.pdbx_seq_one_letter_code
_entity_poly.pdbx_strand_id
1 'polypeptide(L)'
;MAKKFIKGTELVQAGFANGISTQLAAKGEFGSLTTKEKQEIIDNAAAAYARFLEALGCDWQNDPNSEDTPMRVAKAYVNDLWAGRFEPLSGITAFPSDGYDGIVQESNIPVTSMCSHHHQTIGGRVSIAYVPSKDGKVVGLSKLNRIVEHFGRRGAIQEQLTVAIHNAVDKICEGNIGVAVMIDATHNCVSCRGVKHHGASMQTAKLSGCFLNEEAARAEFYKNIELAGVCRH
;
A
#
# COMPACT_ATOMS: atom_id res chain seq x y z
N MET A 1 -30.54 -3.98 23.20
CA MET A 1 -30.04 -5.21 22.55
C MET A 1 -28.79 -4.83 21.76
N ALA A 2 -27.60 -5.32 22.15
CA ALA A 2 -26.37 -5.07 21.41
C ALA A 2 -26.44 -5.79 20.05
N LYS A 3 -26.27 -5.05 18.96
CA LYS A 3 -26.17 -5.63 17.61
C LYS A 3 -24.92 -6.52 17.57
N LYS A 4 -25.10 -7.83 17.45
CA LYS A 4 -24.02 -8.78 17.26
C LYS A 4 -23.42 -8.54 15.88
N PHE A 5 -22.21 -8.02 15.82
CA PHE A 5 -21.48 -7.90 14.55
C PHE A 5 -21.15 -9.32 14.06
N ILE A 6 -21.67 -9.69 12.90
CA ILE A 6 -21.31 -10.93 12.22
C ILE A 6 -19.88 -10.75 11.68
N LYS A 7 -18.96 -11.67 12.01
CA LYS A 7 -17.60 -11.62 11.48
C LYS A 7 -17.62 -11.78 9.95
N GLY A 8 -16.78 -11.06 9.24
CA GLY A 8 -16.71 -11.12 7.79
C GLY A 8 -16.53 -12.53 7.22
N THR A 9 -15.84 -13.42 7.96
CA THR A 9 -15.72 -14.85 7.64
C THR A 9 -17.05 -15.60 7.63
N GLU A 10 -18.01 -15.25 8.51
CA GLU A 10 -19.34 -15.85 8.57
C GLU A 10 -20.22 -15.36 7.40
N LEU A 11 -20.04 -14.10 6.97
CA LEU A 11 -20.72 -13.54 5.78
C LEU A 11 -20.28 -14.23 4.49
N VAL A 12 -18.98 -14.52 4.36
CA VAL A 12 -18.43 -15.24 3.21
C VAL A 12 -18.98 -16.67 3.14
N GLN A 13 -19.11 -17.36 4.28
CA GLN A 13 -19.66 -18.72 4.34
C GLN A 13 -21.15 -18.77 4.00
N ALA A 14 -21.91 -17.71 4.30
CA ALA A 14 -23.35 -17.67 4.07
C ALA A 14 -23.78 -17.37 2.61
N GLY A 15 -22.92 -16.74 1.80
CA GLY A 15 -23.33 -16.24 0.48
C GLY A 15 -22.42 -16.56 -0.71
N PHE A 16 -21.18 -17.00 -0.49
CA PHE A 16 -20.18 -17.18 -1.53
C PHE A 16 -19.55 -18.58 -1.51
N ALA A 17 -20.37 -19.60 -1.47
CA ALA A 17 -19.95 -21.00 -1.35
C ALA A 17 -19.23 -21.59 -2.60
N ASN A 18 -18.87 -20.79 -3.60
CA ASN A 18 -18.09 -21.24 -4.74
C ASN A 18 -16.63 -20.82 -4.53
N GLY A 19 -15.84 -21.71 -3.94
CA GLY A 19 -14.45 -21.52 -3.48
C GLY A 19 -13.39 -21.15 -4.54
N ILE A 20 -13.79 -20.73 -5.73
CA ILE A 20 -12.86 -20.33 -6.80
C ILE A 20 -12.18 -19.02 -6.49
N SER A 21 -12.88 -18.04 -5.90
CA SER A 21 -12.34 -16.70 -5.68
C SER A 21 -11.28 -16.64 -4.58
N THR A 22 -11.36 -17.48 -3.55
CA THR A 22 -10.39 -17.49 -2.44
C THR A 22 -9.06 -18.13 -2.83
N GLN A 23 -9.08 -19.17 -3.66
CA GLN A 23 -7.86 -19.82 -4.17
C GLN A 23 -7.13 -18.93 -5.18
N LEU A 24 -7.86 -18.27 -6.10
CA LEU A 24 -7.29 -17.33 -7.05
C LEU A 24 -6.75 -16.07 -6.34
N ALA A 25 -7.44 -15.57 -5.33
CA ALA A 25 -6.97 -14.42 -4.55
C ALA A 25 -5.68 -14.75 -3.78
N ALA A 26 -5.59 -15.94 -3.18
CA ALA A 26 -4.37 -16.40 -2.51
C ALA A 26 -3.20 -16.56 -3.49
N LYS A 27 -3.46 -17.12 -4.69
CA LYS A 27 -2.46 -17.21 -5.75
C LYS A 27 -2.01 -15.83 -6.24
N GLY A 28 -2.93 -14.86 -6.34
CA GLY A 28 -2.68 -13.49 -6.73
C GLY A 28 -1.77 -12.75 -5.76
N GLU A 29 -1.90 -13.00 -4.46
CA GLU A 29 -1.07 -12.38 -3.43
C GLU A 29 0.43 -12.67 -3.61
N PHE A 30 0.77 -13.74 -4.30
CA PHE A 30 2.15 -14.09 -4.67
C PHE A 30 2.56 -13.64 -6.07
N GLY A 31 1.72 -12.86 -6.76
CA GLY A 31 2.03 -12.29 -8.08
C GLY A 31 2.17 -13.32 -9.22
N SER A 32 1.48 -14.43 -9.13
CA SER A 32 1.61 -15.56 -10.10
C SER A 32 0.38 -15.78 -10.98
N LEU A 33 -0.51 -14.78 -11.10
CA LEU A 33 -1.72 -14.87 -11.90
C LEU A 33 -1.42 -14.78 -13.41
N THR A 34 -2.05 -15.66 -14.17
CA THR A 34 -2.17 -15.50 -15.63
C THR A 34 -3.19 -14.41 -15.97
N THR A 35 -3.12 -13.87 -17.18
CA THR A 35 -4.10 -12.89 -17.67
C THR A 35 -5.53 -13.40 -17.57
N LYS A 36 -5.76 -14.70 -17.84
CA LYS A 36 -7.09 -15.34 -17.74
C LYS A 36 -7.58 -15.37 -16.28
N GLU A 37 -6.73 -15.76 -15.34
CA GLU A 37 -7.08 -15.80 -13.93
C GLU A 37 -7.35 -14.39 -13.38
N LYS A 38 -6.57 -13.38 -13.83
CA LYS A 38 -6.80 -11.99 -13.48
C LYS A 38 -8.16 -11.48 -14.00
N GLN A 39 -8.53 -11.85 -15.23
CA GLN A 39 -9.84 -11.53 -15.79
C GLN A 39 -10.99 -12.21 -15.02
N GLU A 40 -10.82 -13.47 -14.62
CA GLU A 40 -11.82 -14.18 -13.81
C GLU A 40 -12.05 -13.50 -12.45
N ILE A 41 -11.00 -12.97 -11.81
CA ILE A 41 -11.14 -12.17 -10.58
C ILE A 41 -11.94 -10.91 -10.86
N ILE A 42 -11.67 -10.20 -11.97
CA ILE A 42 -12.41 -9.01 -12.37
C ILE A 42 -13.89 -9.31 -12.56
N ASP A 43 -14.22 -10.38 -13.29
CA ASP A 43 -15.60 -10.75 -13.60
C ASP A 43 -16.37 -11.11 -12.31
N ASN A 44 -15.75 -11.88 -11.42
CA ASN A 44 -16.33 -12.23 -10.12
C ASN A 44 -16.53 -10.99 -9.21
N ALA A 45 -15.56 -10.09 -9.20
CA ALA A 45 -15.65 -8.85 -8.42
C ALA A 45 -16.74 -7.93 -8.97
N ALA A 46 -16.88 -7.84 -10.30
CA ALA A 46 -17.93 -7.05 -10.95
C ALA A 46 -19.33 -7.60 -10.60
N ALA A 47 -19.52 -8.91 -10.67
CA ALA A 47 -20.78 -9.56 -10.29
C ALA A 47 -21.12 -9.36 -8.81
N ALA A 48 -20.13 -9.39 -7.92
CA ALA A 48 -20.31 -9.12 -6.49
C ALA A 48 -20.68 -7.66 -6.24
N TYR A 49 -20.03 -6.73 -6.94
CA TYR A 49 -20.30 -5.30 -6.80
C TYR A 49 -21.67 -4.91 -7.35
N ALA A 50 -22.12 -5.54 -8.44
CA ALA A 50 -23.48 -5.38 -8.96
C ALA A 50 -24.53 -5.70 -7.87
N ARG A 51 -24.39 -6.86 -7.22
CA ARG A 51 -25.27 -7.24 -6.10
C ARG A 51 -25.18 -6.30 -4.91
N PHE A 52 -24.01 -5.73 -4.65
CA PHE A 52 -23.86 -4.72 -3.60
C PHE A 52 -24.67 -3.46 -3.94
N LEU A 53 -24.64 -2.98 -5.19
CA LEU A 53 -25.45 -1.83 -5.62
C LEU A 53 -26.95 -2.12 -5.53
N GLU A 54 -27.40 -3.30 -5.96
CA GLU A 54 -28.79 -3.76 -5.84
C GLU A 54 -29.24 -3.79 -4.36
N ALA A 55 -28.41 -4.31 -3.47
CA ALA A 55 -28.71 -4.33 -2.03
C ALA A 55 -28.83 -2.92 -1.39
N LEU A 56 -28.19 -1.92 -2.00
CA LEU A 56 -28.36 -0.51 -1.62
C LEU A 56 -29.56 0.16 -2.27
N GLY A 57 -30.30 -0.54 -3.14
CA GLY A 57 -31.44 0.01 -3.90
C GLY A 57 -31.03 0.93 -5.05
N CYS A 58 -29.78 0.80 -5.55
CA CYS A 58 -29.31 1.56 -6.71
C CYS A 58 -29.78 0.90 -8.00
N ASP A 59 -30.51 1.64 -8.83
CA ASP A 59 -30.94 1.18 -10.15
C ASP A 59 -29.84 1.45 -11.20
N TRP A 60 -28.70 0.78 -11.01
CA TRP A 60 -27.51 0.99 -11.83
C TRP A 60 -27.68 0.49 -13.26
N GLN A 61 -28.56 -0.48 -13.51
CA GLN A 61 -28.78 -1.11 -14.81
C GLN A 61 -29.54 -0.22 -15.79
N ASN A 62 -30.40 0.67 -15.29
CA ASN A 62 -31.21 1.56 -16.09
C ASN A 62 -30.64 3.00 -16.16
N ASP A 63 -29.51 3.27 -15.52
CA ASP A 63 -28.82 4.55 -15.59
C ASP A 63 -27.60 4.46 -16.52
N PRO A 64 -27.61 5.18 -17.67
CA PRO A 64 -26.49 5.16 -18.63
C PRO A 64 -25.14 5.59 -18.05
N ASN A 65 -25.12 6.31 -16.92
CA ASN A 65 -23.86 6.71 -16.26
C ASN A 65 -23.28 5.58 -15.39
N SER A 66 -24.11 4.69 -14.89
CA SER A 66 -23.76 3.65 -13.93
C SER A 66 -23.86 2.21 -14.44
N GLU A 67 -24.41 1.97 -15.63
CA GLU A 67 -24.57 0.61 -16.18
C GLU A 67 -23.27 -0.19 -16.23
N ASP A 68 -22.13 0.45 -16.49
CA ASP A 68 -20.82 -0.16 -16.50
C ASP A 68 -20.08 -0.11 -15.15
N THR A 69 -20.66 0.53 -14.12
CA THR A 69 -19.97 0.79 -12.84
C THR A 69 -19.46 -0.48 -12.20
N PRO A 70 -20.17 -1.61 -12.14
CA PRO A 70 -19.64 -2.85 -11.55
C PRO A 70 -18.32 -3.30 -12.20
N MET A 71 -18.27 -3.26 -13.52
CA MET A 71 -17.06 -3.66 -14.26
C MET A 71 -15.93 -2.62 -14.11
N ARG A 72 -16.26 -1.32 -14.13
CA ARG A 72 -15.26 -0.24 -13.93
C ARG A 72 -14.64 -0.31 -12.56
N VAL A 73 -15.42 -0.54 -11.51
CA VAL A 73 -14.92 -0.68 -10.14
C VAL A 73 -14.05 -1.91 -9.99
N ALA A 74 -14.50 -3.06 -10.51
CA ALA A 74 -13.72 -4.29 -10.45
C ALA A 74 -12.35 -4.15 -11.15
N LYS A 75 -12.31 -3.55 -12.35
CA LYS A 75 -11.07 -3.25 -13.07
C LYS A 75 -10.18 -2.30 -12.29
N ALA A 76 -10.73 -1.22 -11.72
CA ALA A 76 -9.97 -0.28 -10.92
C ALA A 76 -9.31 -0.95 -9.69
N TYR A 77 -10.02 -1.83 -9.01
CA TYR A 77 -9.45 -2.60 -7.90
C TYR A 77 -8.29 -3.50 -8.33
N VAL A 78 -8.48 -4.28 -9.39
CA VAL A 78 -7.51 -5.31 -9.77
C VAL A 78 -6.30 -4.71 -10.50
N ASN A 79 -6.51 -3.69 -11.35
CA ASN A 79 -5.45 -3.15 -12.20
C ASN A 79 -4.75 -1.92 -11.62
N ASP A 80 -5.40 -1.21 -10.66
CA ASP A 80 -4.88 0.04 -10.12
C ASP A 80 -4.76 -0.01 -8.60
N LEU A 81 -5.88 0.02 -7.87
CA LEU A 81 -5.92 0.25 -6.43
C LEU A 81 -5.26 -0.89 -5.63
N TRP A 82 -5.36 -2.13 -6.13
CA TRP A 82 -4.79 -3.31 -5.51
C TRP A 82 -3.84 -4.08 -6.46
N ALA A 83 -3.34 -3.43 -7.50
CA ALA A 83 -2.44 -4.06 -8.47
C ALA A 83 -1.24 -4.75 -7.79
N GLY A 84 -0.69 -4.18 -6.73
CA GLY A 84 0.40 -4.77 -5.95
C GLY A 84 0.07 -6.10 -5.26
N ARG A 85 -1.21 -6.50 -5.17
CA ARG A 85 -1.59 -7.84 -4.71
C ARG A 85 -1.49 -8.89 -5.82
N PHE A 86 -1.72 -8.48 -7.06
CA PHE A 86 -1.87 -9.34 -8.21
C PHE A 86 -0.64 -9.36 -9.12
N GLU A 87 0.30 -8.46 -8.87
CA GLU A 87 1.54 -8.30 -9.64
C GLU A 87 2.76 -8.44 -8.71
N PRO A 88 3.82 -9.13 -9.13
CA PRO A 88 5.04 -9.22 -8.32
C PRO A 88 5.77 -7.88 -8.29
N LEU A 89 6.47 -7.61 -7.19
CA LEU A 89 7.44 -6.52 -7.16
C LEU A 89 8.59 -6.85 -8.11
N SER A 90 8.69 -6.12 -9.22
CA SER A 90 9.64 -6.36 -10.30
C SER A 90 10.48 -5.14 -10.62
N GLY A 91 11.56 -5.35 -11.39
CA GLY A 91 12.42 -4.28 -11.87
C GLY A 91 13.22 -3.59 -10.76
N ILE A 92 13.47 -4.25 -9.64
CA ILE A 92 14.33 -3.77 -8.56
C ILE A 92 15.74 -4.31 -8.78
N THR A 93 16.69 -3.38 -8.90
CA THR A 93 18.13 -3.70 -9.02
C THR A 93 18.89 -2.99 -7.92
N ALA A 94 19.83 -3.70 -7.32
CA ALA A 94 20.77 -3.17 -6.36
C ALA A 94 22.20 -3.35 -6.91
N PHE A 95 23.09 -2.47 -6.50
CA PHE A 95 24.50 -2.43 -6.94
C PHE A 95 25.40 -2.47 -5.70
N PRO A 96 26.67 -2.86 -5.82
CA PRO A 96 27.65 -2.71 -4.74
C PRO A 96 27.70 -1.24 -4.27
N SER A 97 27.94 -1.04 -2.97
CA SER A 97 28.07 0.31 -2.39
C SER A 97 29.39 0.99 -2.77
N ASP A 98 30.37 0.22 -3.25
CA ASP A 98 31.71 0.68 -3.61
C ASP A 98 32.39 1.50 -2.50
N GLY A 99 32.14 1.09 -1.25
CA GLY A 99 32.71 1.74 -0.07
C GLY A 99 31.89 2.93 0.45
N TYR A 100 30.75 3.27 -0.16
CA TYR A 100 29.84 4.29 0.38
C TYR A 100 29.13 3.75 1.64
N ASP A 101 29.26 4.48 2.75
CA ASP A 101 28.77 4.13 4.08
C ASP A 101 27.93 5.25 4.75
N GLY A 102 27.57 6.27 3.98
CA GLY A 102 26.72 7.37 4.43
C GLY A 102 25.23 7.06 4.30
N ILE A 103 24.39 7.98 4.81
CA ILE A 103 22.92 7.89 4.66
C ILE A 103 22.53 8.10 3.20
N VAL A 104 21.78 7.16 2.64
CA VAL A 104 21.04 7.31 1.39
C VAL A 104 19.59 7.58 1.76
N GLN A 105 19.05 8.72 1.40
CA GLN A 105 17.69 9.11 1.73
C GLN A 105 16.94 9.66 0.53
N GLU A 106 15.71 9.19 0.33
CA GLU A 106 14.72 9.79 -0.54
C GLU A 106 13.52 10.21 0.28
N SER A 107 13.14 11.49 0.16
CA SER A 107 12.02 12.06 0.88
C SER A 107 10.90 12.49 -0.07
N ASN A 108 9.67 12.57 0.46
CA ASN A 108 8.51 13.05 -0.29
C ASN A 108 8.07 12.14 -1.45
N ILE A 109 8.37 10.86 -1.41
CA ILE A 109 7.83 9.89 -2.37
C ILE A 109 6.30 9.88 -2.24
N PRO A 110 5.54 10.17 -3.29
CA PRO A 110 4.09 10.18 -3.20
C PRO A 110 3.57 8.75 -2.94
N VAL A 111 2.59 8.63 -2.06
CA VAL A 111 1.90 7.36 -1.81
C VAL A 111 0.41 7.56 -1.88
N THR A 112 -0.24 6.67 -2.62
CA THR A 112 -1.69 6.48 -2.60
C THR A 112 -1.94 5.03 -2.22
N SER A 113 -2.77 4.83 -1.20
CA SER A 113 -3.17 3.50 -0.74
C SER A 113 -4.66 3.49 -0.42
N MET A 114 -5.18 2.34 -0.06
CA MET A 114 -6.55 2.17 0.36
C MET A 114 -6.60 1.57 1.76
N CYS A 115 -7.29 2.24 2.67
CA CYS A 115 -7.49 1.73 4.03
C CYS A 115 -8.32 0.45 4.00
N SER A 116 -7.79 -0.63 4.58
CA SER A 116 -8.48 -1.93 4.61
C SER A 116 -9.78 -1.93 5.43
N HIS A 117 -10.00 -0.92 6.31
CA HIS A 117 -11.19 -0.86 7.15
C HIS A 117 -12.45 -0.45 6.38
N HIS A 118 -12.38 0.59 5.55
CA HIS A 118 -13.55 1.16 4.88
C HIS A 118 -13.32 1.40 3.40
N HIS A 119 -12.23 0.90 2.83
CA HIS A 119 -11.83 1.07 1.43
C HIS A 119 -11.84 2.54 0.99
N GLN A 120 -11.43 3.45 1.90
CA GLN A 120 -11.24 4.86 1.59
C GLN A 120 -9.75 5.14 1.36
N THR A 121 -9.46 6.12 0.51
CA THR A 121 -8.10 6.47 0.12
C THR A 121 -7.28 6.96 1.31
N ILE A 122 -6.03 6.51 1.36
CA ILE A 122 -4.94 7.05 2.14
C ILE A 122 -4.04 7.77 1.14
N GLY A 123 -3.79 9.06 1.33
CA GLY A 123 -2.93 9.84 0.45
C GLY A 123 -1.88 10.60 1.23
N GLY A 124 -0.62 10.54 0.81
CA GLY A 124 0.44 11.18 1.55
C GLY A 124 1.81 11.03 0.93
N ARG A 125 2.83 11.02 1.77
CA ARG A 125 4.24 10.96 1.38
C ARG A 125 5.00 9.98 2.24
N VAL A 126 5.97 9.32 1.63
CA VAL A 126 6.91 8.40 2.28
C VAL A 126 8.31 9.00 2.21
N SER A 127 9.04 8.89 3.30
CA SER A 127 10.47 9.12 3.36
C SER A 127 11.16 7.81 3.74
N ILE A 128 12.18 7.45 2.98
CA ILE A 128 12.96 6.23 3.15
C ILE A 128 14.42 6.61 3.27
N ALA A 129 15.10 6.05 4.27
CA ALA A 129 16.55 6.13 4.38
C ALA A 129 17.13 4.75 4.69
N TYR A 130 18.35 4.51 4.23
CA TYR A 130 19.16 3.36 4.64
C TYR A 130 20.64 3.74 4.64
N VAL A 131 21.43 3.01 5.39
CA VAL A 131 22.90 3.16 5.41
C VAL A 131 23.49 1.82 4.95
N PRO A 132 24.12 1.76 3.76
CA PRO A 132 24.79 0.55 3.33
C PRO A 132 26.07 0.34 4.16
N SER A 133 26.47 -0.92 4.37
CA SER A 133 27.85 -1.19 4.80
C SER A 133 28.82 -1.02 3.62
N LYS A 134 30.11 -1.03 3.88
CA LYS A 134 31.15 -0.89 2.83
C LYS A 134 31.06 -1.96 1.75
N ASP A 135 30.64 -3.15 2.11
CA ASP A 135 30.44 -4.30 1.21
C ASP A 135 28.95 -4.53 0.91
N GLY A 136 28.10 -3.59 1.28
CA GLY A 136 26.65 -3.67 1.10
C GLY A 136 26.18 -3.28 -0.29
N LYS A 137 24.86 -3.12 -0.41
CA LYS A 137 24.21 -2.77 -1.67
C LYS A 137 23.53 -1.41 -1.58
N VAL A 138 23.58 -0.67 -2.68
CA VAL A 138 22.80 0.56 -2.91
C VAL A 138 21.74 0.31 -3.96
N VAL A 139 20.61 0.99 -3.82
CA VAL A 139 19.44 0.86 -4.69
C VAL A 139 19.24 2.17 -5.44
N GLY A 140 18.98 2.07 -6.75
CA GLY A 140 18.68 3.25 -7.54
C GLY A 140 17.42 3.96 -7.06
N LEU A 141 17.41 5.30 -7.10
CA LEU A 141 16.33 6.17 -6.61
C LEU A 141 14.94 5.71 -7.08
N SER A 142 14.77 5.47 -8.39
CA SER A 142 13.50 5.01 -8.96
C SER A 142 12.99 3.66 -8.41
N LYS A 143 13.85 2.90 -7.71
CA LYS A 143 13.47 1.61 -7.15
C LYS A 143 12.77 1.77 -5.82
N LEU A 144 13.15 2.78 -5.01
CA LEU A 144 12.45 3.13 -3.78
C LEU A 144 11.02 3.58 -4.10
N ASN A 145 10.83 4.38 -5.16
CA ASN A 145 9.50 4.76 -5.64
C ASN A 145 8.65 3.55 -6.03
N ARG A 146 9.22 2.57 -6.74
CA ARG A 146 8.51 1.33 -7.12
C ARG A 146 8.12 0.46 -5.91
N ILE A 147 8.95 0.43 -4.88
CA ILE A 147 8.63 -0.26 -3.62
C ILE A 147 7.41 0.40 -2.97
N VAL A 148 7.43 1.74 -2.84
CA VAL A 148 6.31 2.48 -2.27
C VAL A 148 5.02 2.27 -3.06
N GLU A 149 5.09 2.37 -4.39
CA GLU A 149 3.95 2.16 -5.28
C GLU A 149 3.38 0.74 -5.15
N HIS A 150 4.22 -0.28 -5.20
CA HIS A 150 3.80 -1.67 -5.09
C HIS A 150 3.08 -1.97 -3.77
N PHE A 151 3.66 -1.57 -2.64
CA PHE A 151 3.04 -1.80 -1.34
C PHE A 151 1.87 -0.87 -1.06
N GLY A 152 1.86 0.35 -1.59
CA GLY A 152 0.72 1.26 -1.56
C GLY A 152 -0.53 0.65 -2.22
N ARG A 153 -0.35 -0.10 -3.29
CA ARG A 153 -1.41 -0.76 -4.05
C ARG A 153 -1.77 -2.16 -3.54
N ARG A 154 -1.88 -2.35 -2.23
CA ARG A 154 -2.22 -3.67 -1.64
C ARG A 154 -3.43 -3.64 -0.71
N GLY A 155 -3.90 -2.46 -0.33
CA GLY A 155 -4.98 -2.29 0.65
C GLY A 155 -4.54 -2.74 2.05
N ALA A 156 -4.14 -1.78 2.91
CA ALA A 156 -3.61 -2.05 4.24
C ALA A 156 -3.97 -0.91 5.20
N ILE A 157 -3.73 -1.10 6.49
CA ILE A 157 -3.61 0.00 7.42
C ILE A 157 -2.21 0.63 7.30
N GLN A 158 -2.07 1.90 7.66
CA GLN A 158 -0.83 2.64 7.43
C GLN A 158 0.37 2.02 8.17
N GLU A 159 0.16 1.47 9.36
CA GLU A 159 1.20 0.80 10.15
C GLU A 159 1.76 -0.43 9.42
N GLN A 160 0.88 -1.26 8.84
CA GLN A 160 1.29 -2.44 8.05
C GLN A 160 2.01 -2.03 6.76
N LEU A 161 1.54 -0.96 6.09
CA LEU A 161 2.18 -0.40 4.92
C LEU A 161 3.60 0.06 5.24
N THR A 162 3.79 0.78 6.36
CA THR A 162 5.11 1.24 6.82
C THR A 162 6.07 0.08 7.05
N VAL A 163 5.58 -0.96 7.73
CA VAL A 163 6.39 -2.18 8.00
C VAL A 163 6.70 -2.92 6.70
N ALA A 164 5.77 -3.03 5.77
CA ALA A 164 5.98 -3.73 4.50
C ALA A 164 7.04 -3.04 3.63
N ILE A 165 6.98 -1.72 3.52
CA ILE A 165 7.99 -0.92 2.80
C ILE A 165 9.36 -1.07 3.47
N HIS A 166 9.44 -0.92 4.80
CA HIS A 166 10.68 -1.07 5.55
C HIS A 166 11.33 -2.43 5.30
N ASN A 167 10.57 -3.53 5.45
CA ASN A 167 11.08 -4.88 5.28
C ASN A 167 11.55 -5.15 3.84
N ALA A 168 10.87 -4.55 2.85
CA ALA A 168 11.28 -4.67 1.45
C ALA A 168 12.62 -3.96 1.20
N VAL A 169 12.78 -2.74 1.72
CA VAL A 169 14.04 -1.98 1.61
C VAL A 169 15.17 -2.72 2.32
N ASP A 170 14.94 -3.20 3.54
CA ASP A 170 15.92 -3.95 4.33
C ASP A 170 16.42 -5.20 3.57
N LYS A 171 15.51 -5.96 2.99
CA LYS A 171 15.82 -7.14 2.19
C LYS A 171 16.58 -6.83 0.90
N ILE A 172 16.21 -5.74 0.20
CA ILE A 172 16.79 -5.37 -1.11
C ILE A 172 18.15 -4.72 -0.93
N CYS A 173 18.33 -3.89 0.10
CA CYS A 173 19.59 -3.28 0.48
C CYS A 173 20.41 -4.22 1.39
N GLU A 174 20.60 -5.45 0.96
CA GLU A 174 21.34 -6.45 1.71
C GLU A 174 22.72 -5.93 2.15
N GLY A 175 23.07 -6.15 3.42
CA GLY A 175 24.29 -5.61 4.03
C GLY A 175 24.14 -4.15 4.47
N ASN A 176 22.92 -3.64 4.65
CA ASN A 176 22.68 -2.34 5.30
C ASN A 176 22.94 -2.44 6.82
N ILE A 177 23.29 -1.32 7.43
CA ILE A 177 23.46 -1.20 8.89
C ILE A 177 22.26 -0.55 9.56
N GLY A 178 21.26 -0.13 8.79
CA GLY A 178 19.99 0.38 9.28
C GLY A 178 19.09 0.88 8.16
N VAL A 179 17.79 0.80 8.40
CA VAL A 179 16.72 1.31 7.54
C VAL A 179 15.75 2.15 8.35
N ALA A 180 15.28 3.24 7.77
CA ALA A 180 14.24 4.10 8.31
C ALA A 180 13.17 4.35 7.25
N VAL A 181 11.91 4.20 7.62
CA VAL A 181 10.75 4.55 6.80
C VAL A 181 9.78 5.36 7.64
N MET A 182 9.31 6.48 7.09
CA MET A 182 8.24 7.30 7.67
C MET A 182 7.18 7.56 6.61
N ILE A 183 5.92 7.44 7.00
CA ILE A 183 4.76 7.81 6.20
C ILE A 183 4.01 8.92 6.93
N ASP A 184 3.72 10.02 6.23
CA ASP A 184 2.80 11.07 6.65
C ASP A 184 1.65 11.13 5.64
N ALA A 185 0.43 10.80 6.09
CA ALA A 185 -0.71 10.67 5.21
C ALA A 185 -2.04 11.09 5.83
N THR A 186 -2.95 11.54 4.99
CA THR A 186 -4.34 11.81 5.32
C THR A 186 -5.20 10.60 4.99
N HIS A 187 -6.28 10.42 5.75
CA HIS A 187 -7.18 9.28 5.62
C HIS A 187 -8.60 9.72 5.31
N ASN A 188 -9.11 9.41 4.13
CA ASN A 188 -10.48 9.74 3.77
C ASN A 188 -11.52 8.97 4.61
N CYS A 189 -11.17 7.86 5.23
CA CYS A 189 -12.03 7.19 6.21
C CYS A 189 -12.32 8.03 7.46
N VAL A 190 -11.49 9.04 7.74
CA VAL A 190 -11.68 10.02 8.83
C VAL A 190 -12.26 11.33 8.31
N SER A 191 -11.82 11.81 7.13
CA SER A 191 -12.21 13.12 6.60
C SER A 191 -13.56 13.12 5.91
N CYS A 192 -13.87 12.14 5.03
CA CYS A 192 -15.09 12.14 4.22
C CYS A 192 -16.29 11.48 4.92
N ARG A 193 -16.08 10.74 5.99
CA ARG A 193 -17.12 10.04 6.77
C ARG A 193 -16.72 9.94 8.26
N GLY A 194 -17.62 9.41 9.10
CA GLY A 194 -17.35 9.19 10.53
C GLY A 194 -17.12 10.52 11.26
N VAL A 195 -15.90 10.74 11.73
CA VAL A 195 -15.52 11.94 12.51
C VAL A 195 -15.50 13.22 11.68
N LYS A 196 -15.30 13.12 10.36
CA LYS A 196 -15.25 14.26 9.41
C LYS A 196 -14.19 15.32 9.76
N HIS A 197 -13.03 14.90 10.25
CA HIS A 197 -11.92 15.78 10.56
C HIS A 197 -10.99 15.95 9.35
N HIS A 198 -11.11 17.06 8.62
CA HIS A 198 -10.40 17.30 7.36
C HIS A 198 -8.91 17.67 7.54
N GLY A 199 -8.51 18.14 8.69
CA GLY A 199 -7.12 18.54 8.98
C GLY A 199 -6.26 17.46 9.64
N ALA A 200 -6.81 16.25 9.86
CA ALA A 200 -6.06 15.18 10.51
C ALA A 200 -5.09 14.52 9.54
N SER A 201 -3.82 14.42 9.92
CA SER A 201 -2.83 13.54 9.31
C SER A 201 -2.36 12.48 10.31
N MET A 202 -1.85 11.38 9.81
CA MET A 202 -1.29 10.30 10.59
C MET A 202 0.15 10.07 10.19
N GLN A 203 1.04 10.05 11.17
CA GLN A 203 2.45 9.75 10.97
C GLN A 203 2.78 8.37 11.56
N THR A 204 3.42 7.53 10.77
CA THR A 204 3.94 6.23 11.21
C THR A 204 5.39 6.09 10.79
N ALA A 205 6.23 5.55 11.68
CA ALA A 205 7.63 5.31 11.40
C ALA A 205 8.05 3.91 11.81
N LYS A 206 8.94 3.30 11.03
CA LYS A 206 9.63 2.06 11.34
C LYS A 206 11.13 2.27 11.14
N LEU A 207 11.89 2.01 12.18
CA LEU A 207 13.34 2.18 12.22
C LEU A 207 14.01 0.85 12.58
N SER A 208 15.20 0.61 12.04
CA SER A 208 16.06 -0.51 12.42
C SER A 208 17.54 -0.12 12.41
N GLY A 209 18.41 -0.97 12.97
CA GLY A 209 19.85 -0.78 12.99
C GLY A 209 20.28 0.56 13.60
N CYS A 210 21.15 1.29 12.91
CA CYS A 210 21.67 2.60 13.39
C CYS A 210 20.57 3.63 13.64
N PHE A 211 19.51 3.68 12.81
CA PHE A 211 18.40 4.63 13.02
C PHE A 211 17.59 4.34 14.29
N LEU A 212 17.55 3.09 14.75
CA LEU A 212 16.89 2.74 16.01
C LEU A 212 17.81 2.99 17.22
N ASN A 213 19.09 2.63 17.09
CA ASN A 213 20.01 2.54 18.21
C ASN A 213 20.83 3.82 18.45
N GLU A 214 21.01 4.67 17.42
CA GLU A 214 21.86 5.85 17.47
C GLU A 214 21.00 7.12 17.28
N GLU A 215 21.10 8.04 18.26
CA GLU A 215 20.33 9.28 18.23
C GLU A 215 20.72 10.19 17.07
N ALA A 216 22.02 10.24 16.74
CA ALA A 216 22.56 11.08 15.68
C ALA A 216 21.99 10.68 14.30
N ALA A 217 22.02 9.41 13.95
CA ALA A 217 21.46 8.89 12.69
C ALA A 217 19.95 9.13 12.58
N ARG A 218 19.24 8.90 13.68
CA ARG A 218 17.81 9.16 13.76
C ARG A 218 17.48 10.65 13.61
N ALA A 219 18.22 11.52 14.28
CA ALA A 219 18.03 12.98 14.19
C ALA A 219 18.31 13.50 12.78
N GLU A 220 19.36 12.99 12.11
CA GLU A 220 19.69 13.35 10.74
C GLU A 220 18.56 12.93 9.77
N PHE A 221 18.00 11.71 9.91
CA PHE A 221 16.86 11.26 9.12
C PHE A 221 15.68 12.23 9.19
N TYR A 222 15.25 12.61 10.40
CA TYR A 222 14.12 13.53 10.55
C TYR A 222 14.44 14.96 10.08
N LYS A 223 15.66 15.45 10.32
CA LYS A 223 16.10 16.75 9.83
C LYS A 223 16.09 16.82 8.31
N ASN A 224 16.53 15.77 7.63
CA ASN A 224 16.49 15.70 6.17
C ASN A 224 15.06 15.72 5.62
N ILE A 225 14.09 15.14 6.34
CA ILE A 225 12.66 15.24 5.98
C ILE A 225 12.17 16.69 6.09
N GLU A 226 12.50 17.37 7.16
CA GLU A 226 12.14 18.79 7.36
C GLU A 226 12.73 19.67 6.25
N LEU A 227 14.01 19.53 5.94
CA LEU A 227 14.68 20.25 4.85
C LEU A 227 14.04 20.01 3.50
N ALA A 228 13.68 18.75 3.19
CA ALA A 228 12.97 18.41 1.96
C ALA A 228 11.56 19.01 1.88
N GLY A 229 10.93 19.30 3.01
CA GLY A 229 9.64 20.01 3.09
C GLY A 229 9.78 21.51 2.82
N VAL A 230 10.87 22.13 3.25
CA VAL A 230 11.14 23.58 3.11
C VAL A 230 11.56 23.96 1.68
N CYS A 231 12.26 23.08 0.97
CA CYS A 231 12.76 23.35 -0.39
C CYS A 231 11.70 23.32 -1.51
N ARG A 232 10.42 23.32 -1.20
CA ARG A 232 9.31 23.21 -2.17
C ARG A 232 8.48 24.47 -2.33
N HIS A 233 9.12 25.63 -2.29
CA HIS A 233 8.50 26.90 -2.66
C HIS A 233 8.96 27.37 -4.04
#